data_735d993fdf86f43ff7863c951945d029
#
_entry.id   735d993fdf86f43ff7863c951945d029
#
_cell.length_a   1.000
_cell.length_b   1.000
_cell.length_c   1.000
_cell.angle_alpha   90.00
_cell.angle_beta   90.00
_cell.angle_gamma   90.00
#
_symmetry.space_group_name_H-M   'P 1'
#
loop_
_entity.id
_entity.type
_entity.pdbx_description
1 polymer ?
#
loop_
_entity_poly.entity_id
_entity_poly.type
_entity_poly.pdbx_seq_one_letter_code
_entity_poly.pdbx_strand_id
1 'polypeptide(L)'
;MHATGQVISFVTPFERSADAWRKGLNSHLPSSVRVHWVRRVTDDFPARFSATGRRYLYVFQEGEADPLARSRVTPTGVLDDAAMHAAGQCLVGEHDFTALRAAACQSPTPFRRVDHVMVRRYGPFVVIDVAANAFLLRMMRNIAGALVRVGRGEWRAFDLQAALVGRDRKVLGRTAAPDGLYLVDVQYPDHFLADALDRSAGWPPGRLPPMLQHRHSLDRL
;
A
#
# COMPACT_ATOMS: atom_id res chain seq x y z
N MET A 1 10.52 2.53 -0.24
CA MET A 1 9.16 2.15 0.22
C MET A 1 8.96 2.67 1.63
N HIS A 2 7.83 3.29 1.88
CA HIS A 2 7.44 3.87 3.16
C HIS A 2 6.25 3.11 3.76
N ALA A 3 5.96 3.37 5.03
CA ALA A 3 4.76 2.88 5.68
C ALA A 3 4.25 3.92 6.67
N THR A 4 2.95 4.18 6.63
CA THR A 4 2.23 4.98 7.63
C THR A 4 1.25 4.11 8.43
N GLY A 5 1.04 2.86 7.99
CA GLY A 5 0.16 1.86 8.60
C GLY A 5 0.84 0.51 8.85
N GLN A 6 2.18 0.45 9.00
CA GLN A 6 2.89 -0.81 9.32
C GLN A 6 2.49 -1.29 10.72
N VAL A 7 2.17 -2.59 10.83
CA VAL A 7 1.90 -3.27 12.10
C VAL A 7 2.96 -4.34 12.33
N ILE A 8 3.45 -4.43 13.57
CA ILE A 8 4.32 -5.50 14.05
C ILE A 8 3.73 -6.12 15.32
N SER A 9 4.02 -7.38 15.57
CA SER A 9 3.71 -8.07 16.84
C SER A 9 4.98 -8.54 17.51
N PHE A 10 4.97 -8.56 18.84
CA PHE A 10 6.05 -9.10 19.67
C PHE A 10 5.49 -9.71 20.95
N VAL A 11 6.21 -10.67 21.52
CA VAL A 11 5.89 -11.29 22.80
C VAL A 11 6.79 -10.67 23.88
N THR A 12 6.24 -10.44 25.06
CA THR A 12 6.97 -9.87 26.19
C THR A 12 6.51 -10.49 27.52
N PRO A 13 7.42 -10.79 28.46
CA PRO A 13 7.07 -11.22 29.80
C PRO A 13 6.65 -10.07 30.72
N PHE A 14 6.75 -8.80 30.26
CA PHE A 14 6.49 -7.63 31.10
C PHE A 14 5.08 -7.09 30.87
N GLU A 15 4.35 -6.92 31.95
CA GLU A 15 3.05 -6.22 31.92
C GLU A 15 3.28 -4.70 32.06
N ARG A 16 2.85 -3.97 31.02
CA ARG A 16 2.88 -2.51 30.97
C ARG A 16 1.65 -2.01 30.23
N SER A 17 1.20 -0.79 30.56
CA SER A 17 0.12 -0.14 29.79
C SER A 17 0.54 0.12 28.34
N ALA A 18 -0.42 0.17 27.43
CA ALA A 18 -0.19 0.49 26.02
C ALA A 18 0.55 1.83 25.84
N ASP A 19 0.23 2.84 26.67
CA ASP A 19 0.91 4.15 26.63
C ASP A 19 2.36 4.07 27.12
N ALA A 20 2.65 3.26 28.16
CA ALA A 20 4.02 3.02 28.64
C ALA A 20 4.86 2.33 27.57
N TRP A 21 4.31 1.32 26.88
CA TRP A 21 4.96 0.69 25.74
C TRP A 21 5.21 1.66 24.60
N ARG A 22 4.19 2.44 24.20
CA ARG A 22 4.31 3.43 23.12
C ARG A 22 5.40 4.46 23.40
N LYS A 23 5.43 5.02 24.63
CA LYS A 23 6.46 6.00 25.04
C LYS A 23 7.85 5.36 25.09
N GLY A 24 7.98 4.19 25.72
CA GLY A 24 9.24 3.49 25.83
C GLY A 24 9.83 3.09 24.47
N LEU A 25 9.04 2.53 23.56
CA LEU A 25 9.49 2.21 22.20
C LEU A 25 9.96 3.48 21.47
N ASN A 26 9.19 4.56 21.53
CA ASN A 26 9.51 5.80 20.84
C ASN A 26 10.77 6.50 21.38
N SER A 27 11.20 6.25 22.61
CA SER A 27 12.45 6.79 23.18
C SER A 27 13.70 6.10 22.64
N HIS A 28 13.57 4.88 22.09
CA HIS A 28 14.69 4.10 21.55
C HIS A 28 14.70 4.05 20.01
N LEU A 29 13.61 4.42 19.34
CA LEU A 29 13.52 4.39 17.89
C LEU A 29 14.15 5.63 17.26
N PRO A 30 14.76 5.50 16.05
CA PRO A 30 15.25 6.66 15.31
C PRO A 30 14.12 7.61 14.93
N SER A 31 14.42 8.88 14.69
CA SER A 31 13.45 9.93 14.35
C SER A 31 12.59 9.61 13.12
N SER A 32 13.07 8.74 12.23
CA SER A 32 12.34 8.27 11.03
C SER A 32 11.29 7.21 11.30
N VAL A 33 11.22 6.67 12.53
CA VAL A 33 10.26 5.63 12.93
C VAL A 33 9.48 6.10 14.16
N ARG A 34 8.16 5.93 14.12
CA ARG A 34 7.28 6.31 15.23
C ARG A 34 6.19 5.28 15.45
N VAL A 35 6.06 4.78 16.69
CA VAL A 35 4.92 3.98 17.14
C VAL A 35 3.77 4.92 17.48
N HIS A 36 2.65 4.76 16.81
CA HIS A 36 1.45 5.57 17.02
C HIS A 36 0.51 4.98 18.05
N TRP A 37 0.42 3.65 18.09
CA TRP A 37 -0.44 2.92 19.02
C TRP A 37 0.16 1.56 19.36
N VAL A 38 -0.26 1.01 20.48
CA VAL A 38 0.01 -0.37 20.96
C VAL A 38 -1.32 -0.96 21.40
N ARG A 39 -1.57 -2.22 21.06
CA ARG A 39 -2.74 -2.99 21.49
C ARG A 39 -2.31 -4.34 22.01
N ARG A 40 -3.01 -4.82 23.03
CA ARG A 40 -2.86 -6.21 23.47
C ARG A 40 -3.65 -7.12 22.55
N VAL A 41 -3.03 -8.18 22.10
CA VAL A 41 -3.60 -9.16 21.18
C VAL A 41 -3.52 -10.56 21.80
N THR A 42 -4.26 -11.50 21.23
CA THR A 42 -4.19 -12.90 21.59
C THR A 42 -2.81 -13.50 21.27
N ASP A 43 -2.41 -14.55 21.96
CA ASP A 43 -1.06 -15.15 21.83
C ASP A 43 -0.82 -15.75 20.43
N ASP A 44 -1.88 -16.08 19.72
CA ASP A 44 -1.88 -16.65 18.37
C ASP A 44 -1.92 -15.59 17.24
N PHE A 45 -1.59 -14.32 17.53
CA PHE A 45 -1.60 -13.22 16.57
C PHE A 45 -0.23 -12.98 15.91
N PRO A 46 0.10 -13.56 14.74
CA PRO A 46 1.21 -13.13 13.91
C PRO A 46 0.79 -11.98 12.97
N ALA A 47 1.24 -10.75 13.22
CA ALA A 47 0.84 -9.55 12.47
C ALA A 47 0.94 -9.69 10.93
N ARG A 48 1.89 -10.48 10.43
CA ARG A 48 2.06 -10.70 8.99
C ARG A 48 0.99 -11.61 8.41
N PHE A 49 0.64 -12.70 9.12
CA PHE A 49 -0.18 -13.79 8.58
C PHE A 49 -1.66 -13.64 8.93
N SER A 50 -1.98 -12.97 10.05
CA SER A 50 -3.36 -12.68 10.45
C SER A 50 -4.02 -11.54 9.65
N ALA A 51 -3.26 -10.81 8.87
CA ALA A 51 -3.80 -9.70 8.09
C ALA A 51 -4.69 -10.19 6.93
N THR A 52 -5.93 -9.70 6.87
CA THR A 52 -6.96 -10.03 5.88
C THR A 52 -6.99 -9.06 4.71
N GLY A 53 -6.44 -7.86 4.88
CA GLY A 53 -6.33 -6.84 3.83
C GLY A 53 -5.12 -5.94 4.00
N ARG A 54 -4.67 -5.35 2.91
CA ARG A 54 -3.63 -4.30 2.88
C ARG A 54 -4.01 -3.25 1.87
N ARG A 55 -3.72 -1.99 2.18
CA ARG A 55 -3.91 -0.86 1.28
C ARG A 55 -2.59 -0.17 1.05
N TYR A 56 -2.29 0.07 -0.21
CA TYR A 56 -1.09 0.78 -0.63
C TYR A 56 -1.46 2.00 -1.45
N LEU A 57 -0.70 3.07 -1.25
CA LEU A 57 -0.68 4.20 -2.17
C LEU A 57 0.64 4.21 -2.95
N TYR A 58 0.57 4.64 -4.20
CA TYR A 58 1.75 4.98 -4.97
C TYR A 58 1.62 6.42 -5.49
N VAL A 59 2.59 7.26 -5.12
CA VAL A 59 2.54 8.70 -5.38
C VAL A 59 3.54 9.05 -6.48
N PHE A 60 3.04 9.53 -7.60
CA PHE A 60 3.82 10.21 -8.63
C PHE A 60 3.75 11.72 -8.42
N GLN A 61 4.83 12.43 -8.76
CA GLN A 61 4.85 13.89 -8.85
C GLN A 61 5.17 14.28 -10.28
N GLU A 62 4.30 15.05 -10.91
CA GLU A 62 4.54 15.62 -12.24
C GLU A 62 5.53 16.79 -12.17
N GLY A 63 6.40 16.88 -13.18
CA GLY A 63 7.47 17.86 -13.22
C GLY A 63 8.69 17.47 -12.40
N GLU A 64 9.48 18.46 -12.04
CA GLU A 64 10.65 18.27 -11.19
C GLU A 64 10.23 17.98 -9.75
N ALA A 65 10.86 16.95 -9.16
CA ALA A 65 10.60 16.63 -7.76
C ALA A 65 11.18 17.72 -6.86
N ASP A 66 10.36 18.26 -5.95
CA ASP A 66 10.82 19.10 -4.86
C ASP A 66 11.93 18.35 -4.09
N PRO A 67 13.11 18.96 -3.87
CA PRO A 67 14.18 18.35 -3.09
C PRO A 67 13.73 17.78 -1.73
N LEU A 68 12.75 18.42 -1.06
CA LEU A 68 12.18 17.95 0.21
C LEU A 68 11.28 16.69 0.05
N ALA A 69 10.76 16.45 -1.15
CA ALA A 69 9.95 15.30 -1.49
C ALA A 69 10.73 14.17 -2.20
N ARG A 70 12.02 14.38 -2.53
CA ARG A 70 12.83 13.57 -3.42
C ARG A 70 12.81 12.05 -3.13
N SER A 71 12.80 11.64 -1.88
CA SER A 71 12.76 10.21 -1.51
C SER A 71 11.34 9.72 -1.16
N ARG A 72 10.33 10.54 -1.39
CA ARG A 72 8.94 10.29 -0.94
C ARG A 72 7.93 10.21 -2.07
N VAL A 73 8.32 10.58 -3.28
CA VAL A 73 7.50 10.53 -4.49
C VAL A 73 8.34 10.01 -5.65
N THR A 74 7.68 9.54 -6.70
CA THR A 74 8.35 9.19 -7.96
C THR A 74 8.09 10.30 -8.98
N PRO A 75 9.13 11.04 -9.43
CA PRO A 75 8.94 12.08 -10.43
C PRO A 75 8.55 11.48 -11.78
N THR A 76 7.71 12.19 -12.52
CA THR A 76 7.21 11.78 -13.84
C THR A 76 6.89 12.99 -14.69
N GLY A 77 6.73 12.78 -16.02
CA GLY A 77 6.05 13.72 -16.90
C GLY A 77 4.54 13.75 -16.64
N VAL A 78 3.83 14.50 -17.45
CA VAL A 78 2.36 14.60 -17.40
C VAL A 78 1.74 13.21 -17.62
N LEU A 79 0.73 12.86 -16.83
CA LEU A 79 0.00 11.60 -16.89
C LEU A 79 -1.48 11.84 -17.14
N ASP A 80 -2.10 11.00 -17.94
CA ASP A 80 -3.56 10.91 -18.04
C ASP A 80 -4.09 10.01 -16.91
N ASP A 81 -4.47 10.62 -15.78
CA ASP A 81 -4.97 9.91 -14.61
C ASP A 81 -6.35 9.26 -14.86
N ALA A 82 -7.18 9.80 -15.75
CA ALA A 82 -8.45 9.21 -16.14
C ALA A 82 -8.22 7.91 -16.93
N ALA A 83 -7.31 7.91 -17.91
CA ALA A 83 -6.93 6.70 -18.64
C ALA A 83 -6.31 5.65 -17.71
N MET A 84 -5.44 6.07 -16.78
CA MET A 84 -4.87 5.17 -15.77
C MET A 84 -5.95 4.54 -14.87
N HIS A 85 -6.93 5.33 -14.41
CA HIS A 85 -8.03 4.84 -13.60
C HIS A 85 -8.87 3.81 -14.37
N ALA A 86 -9.27 4.13 -15.60
CA ALA A 86 -10.04 3.22 -16.46
C ALA A 86 -9.30 1.90 -16.71
N ALA A 87 -8.00 1.97 -17.03
CA ALA A 87 -7.17 0.78 -17.22
C ALA A 87 -7.02 -0.05 -15.96
N GLY A 88 -6.92 0.59 -14.80
CA GLY A 88 -6.78 -0.10 -13.51
C GLY A 88 -7.97 -0.98 -13.14
N GLN A 89 -9.15 -0.73 -13.70
CA GLN A 89 -10.37 -1.47 -13.36
C GLN A 89 -10.29 -2.95 -13.76
N CYS A 90 -9.49 -3.32 -14.77
CA CYS A 90 -9.27 -4.73 -15.15
C CYS A 90 -8.54 -5.55 -14.07
N LEU A 91 -7.95 -4.90 -13.07
CA LEU A 91 -7.25 -5.55 -11.96
C LEU A 91 -8.19 -5.85 -10.77
N VAL A 92 -9.38 -5.25 -10.72
CA VAL A 92 -10.34 -5.45 -9.62
C VAL A 92 -10.97 -6.82 -9.71
N GLY A 93 -11.13 -7.49 -8.56
CA GLY A 93 -11.62 -8.86 -8.46
C GLY A 93 -10.50 -9.87 -8.20
N GLU A 94 -10.85 -11.15 -8.30
CA GLU A 94 -9.90 -12.26 -8.12
C GLU A 94 -9.26 -12.63 -9.45
N HIS A 95 -7.94 -12.53 -9.53
CA HIS A 95 -7.17 -12.82 -10.74
C HIS A 95 -5.88 -13.57 -10.43
N ASP A 96 -5.33 -14.20 -11.46
CA ASP A 96 -3.96 -14.68 -11.48
C ASP A 96 -3.00 -13.52 -11.76
N PHE A 97 -2.26 -13.07 -10.74
CA PHE A 97 -1.31 -11.96 -10.83
C PHE A 97 0.13 -12.40 -11.15
N THR A 98 0.31 -13.54 -11.81
CA THR A 98 1.64 -14.03 -12.24
C THR A 98 2.41 -12.97 -13.01
N ALA A 99 1.78 -12.25 -13.94
CA ALA A 99 2.41 -11.18 -14.70
C ALA A 99 2.96 -10.05 -13.79
N LEU A 100 2.30 -9.77 -12.67
CA LEU A 100 2.67 -8.71 -11.72
C LEU A 100 3.57 -9.21 -10.58
N ARG A 101 3.94 -10.50 -10.59
CA ARG A 101 4.76 -11.16 -9.57
C ARG A 101 6.25 -11.01 -9.90
N ALA A 102 7.08 -10.71 -8.89
CA ALA A 102 8.54 -10.79 -9.04
C ALA A 102 9.00 -12.25 -9.02
N ALA A 103 10.06 -12.58 -9.78
CA ALA A 103 10.59 -13.96 -9.89
C ALA A 103 10.97 -14.56 -8.51
N ALA A 104 11.52 -13.74 -7.59
CA ALA A 104 11.90 -14.18 -6.24
C ALA A 104 10.73 -14.23 -5.24
N CYS A 105 9.47 -14.19 -5.71
CA CYS A 105 8.32 -14.23 -4.82
C CYS A 105 8.08 -15.64 -4.28
N GLN A 106 8.11 -15.79 -2.97
CA GLN A 106 7.92 -17.08 -2.27
C GLN A 106 6.45 -17.43 -2.01
N SER A 107 5.49 -16.62 -2.48
CA SER A 107 4.08 -16.92 -2.26
C SER A 107 3.69 -18.21 -2.97
N PRO A 108 2.96 -19.14 -2.33
CA PRO A 108 2.59 -20.43 -2.93
C PRO A 108 1.63 -20.29 -4.11
N THR A 109 0.80 -19.25 -4.13
CA THR A 109 -0.19 -19.02 -5.19
C THR A 109 -0.10 -17.59 -5.74
N PRO A 110 -0.28 -17.37 -7.05
CA PRO A 110 -0.35 -16.06 -7.66
C PRO A 110 -1.74 -15.40 -7.56
N PHE A 111 -2.77 -16.13 -7.13
CA PHE A 111 -4.12 -15.61 -7.05
C PHE A 111 -4.27 -14.61 -5.91
N ARG A 112 -4.85 -13.45 -6.21
CA ARG A 112 -5.18 -12.39 -5.23
C ARG A 112 -6.53 -11.78 -5.59
N ARG A 113 -7.21 -11.28 -4.57
CA ARG A 113 -8.41 -10.45 -4.75
C ARG A 113 -8.05 -9.00 -4.50
N VAL A 114 -8.15 -8.19 -5.54
CA VAL A 114 -8.05 -6.74 -5.46
C VAL A 114 -9.43 -6.16 -5.22
N ASP A 115 -9.60 -5.45 -4.11
CA ASP A 115 -10.89 -4.91 -3.69
C ASP A 115 -11.18 -3.58 -4.41
N HIS A 116 -10.15 -2.73 -4.62
CA HIS A 116 -10.27 -1.53 -5.47
C HIS A 116 -8.94 -1.11 -6.09
N VAL A 117 -9.04 -0.43 -7.20
CA VAL A 117 -7.98 0.37 -7.83
C VAL A 117 -8.54 1.75 -8.13
N MET A 118 -7.98 2.79 -7.54
CA MET A 118 -8.34 4.17 -7.81
C MET A 118 -7.10 4.94 -8.25
N VAL A 119 -7.25 5.79 -9.26
CA VAL A 119 -6.23 6.77 -9.64
C VAL A 119 -6.85 8.15 -9.59
N ARG A 120 -6.20 9.07 -8.89
CA ARG A 120 -6.69 10.44 -8.71
C ARG A 120 -5.55 11.43 -8.74
N ARG A 121 -5.86 12.63 -9.25
CA ARG A 121 -4.96 13.76 -9.28
C ARG A 121 -5.19 14.68 -8.08
N TYR A 122 -4.11 15.11 -7.45
CA TYR A 122 -4.08 16.08 -6.35
C TYR A 122 -3.02 17.15 -6.61
N GLY A 123 -3.38 18.17 -7.37
CA GLY A 123 -2.42 19.17 -7.85
C GLY A 123 -1.32 18.50 -8.69
N PRO A 124 -0.03 18.62 -8.32
CA PRO A 124 1.06 17.98 -9.06
C PRO A 124 1.19 16.48 -8.79
N PHE A 125 0.40 15.92 -7.88
CA PHE A 125 0.48 14.51 -7.52
C PHE A 125 -0.58 13.68 -8.24
N VAL A 126 -0.17 12.56 -8.84
CA VAL A 126 -1.05 11.50 -9.30
C VAL A 126 -0.87 10.32 -8.35
N VAL A 127 -1.95 9.90 -7.71
CA VAL A 127 -1.97 8.87 -6.68
C VAL A 127 -2.73 7.65 -7.17
N ILE A 128 -2.07 6.49 -7.11
CA ILE A 128 -2.69 5.19 -7.32
C ILE A 128 -2.96 4.60 -5.95
N ASP A 129 -4.20 4.25 -5.66
CA ASP A 129 -4.67 3.64 -4.43
C ASP A 129 -5.18 2.23 -4.72
N VAL A 130 -4.62 1.24 -4.05
CA VAL A 130 -4.98 -0.17 -4.24
C VAL A 130 -5.16 -0.86 -2.90
N ALA A 131 -6.32 -1.48 -2.71
CA ALA A 131 -6.55 -2.41 -1.62
C ALA A 131 -6.74 -3.83 -2.16
N ALA A 132 -6.21 -4.81 -1.43
CA ALA A 132 -6.32 -6.23 -1.77
C ALA A 132 -6.20 -7.09 -0.52
N ASN A 133 -6.69 -8.34 -0.59
CA ASN A 133 -6.53 -9.32 0.48
C ASN A 133 -5.04 -9.56 0.81
N ALA A 134 -4.18 -9.58 -0.21
CA ALA A 134 -2.73 -9.69 -0.09
C ALA A 134 -2.04 -9.21 -1.37
N PHE A 135 -0.72 -8.97 -1.29
CA PHE A 135 0.11 -8.58 -2.42
C PHE A 135 1.26 -9.56 -2.62
N LEU A 136 1.56 -9.86 -3.88
CA LEU A 136 2.77 -10.58 -4.26
C LEU A 136 3.99 -9.65 -4.17
N LEU A 137 5.18 -10.23 -4.10
CA LEU A 137 6.43 -9.46 -4.08
C LEU A 137 6.50 -8.52 -5.29
N ARG A 138 6.66 -7.22 -5.05
CA ARG A 138 6.69 -6.11 -6.01
C ARG A 138 5.39 -5.86 -6.79
N MET A 139 4.29 -6.57 -6.48
CA MET A 139 3.03 -6.45 -7.22
C MET A 139 2.56 -4.98 -7.34
N MET A 140 2.47 -4.23 -6.23
CA MET A 140 2.04 -2.82 -6.27
C MET A 140 2.93 -1.95 -7.16
N ARG A 141 4.25 -2.13 -7.10
CA ARG A 141 5.19 -1.38 -7.94
C ARG A 141 5.10 -1.77 -9.42
N ASN A 142 4.73 -3.01 -9.72
CA ASN A 142 4.50 -3.48 -11.08
C ASN A 142 3.16 -2.92 -11.62
N ILE A 143 2.12 -2.84 -10.78
CA ILE A 143 0.86 -2.13 -11.10
C ILE A 143 1.17 -0.66 -11.42
N ALA A 144 1.91 0.04 -10.57
CA ALA A 144 2.28 1.43 -10.79
C ALA A 144 3.09 1.63 -12.09
N GLY A 145 4.04 0.72 -12.36
CA GLY A 145 4.83 0.74 -13.61
C GLY A 145 3.99 0.51 -14.87
N ALA A 146 3.01 -0.37 -14.81
CA ALA A 146 2.10 -0.62 -15.92
C ALA A 146 1.13 0.56 -16.15
N LEU A 147 0.52 1.08 -15.08
CA LEU A 147 -0.41 2.19 -15.17
C LEU A 147 0.27 3.49 -15.65
N VAL A 148 1.52 3.75 -15.26
CA VAL A 148 2.26 4.92 -15.77
C VAL A 148 2.48 4.87 -17.28
N ARG A 149 2.63 3.68 -17.86
CA ARG A 149 2.71 3.52 -19.33
C ARG A 149 1.39 3.91 -20.01
N VAL A 150 0.26 3.56 -19.37
CA VAL A 150 -1.06 4.00 -19.86
C VAL A 150 -1.18 5.52 -19.75
N GLY A 151 -0.83 6.10 -18.60
CA GLY A 151 -0.89 7.54 -18.38
C GLY A 151 -0.01 8.37 -19.33
N ARG A 152 1.06 7.76 -19.85
CA ARG A 152 1.93 8.37 -20.89
C ARG A 152 1.46 8.13 -22.32
N GLY A 153 0.38 7.39 -22.52
CA GLY A 153 -0.09 6.98 -23.83
C GLY A 153 0.76 5.92 -24.53
N GLU A 154 1.73 5.30 -23.83
CA GLU A 154 2.54 4.20 -24.34
C GLU A 154 1.72 2.90 -24.47
N TRP A 155 0.70 2.76 -23.62
CA TRP A 155 -0.22 1.63 -23.55
C TRP A 155 -1.67 2.10 -23.51
N ARG A 156 -2.56 1.27 -24.07
CA ARG A 156 -4.01 1.39 -23.89
C ARG A 156 -4.48 0.51 -22.73
N ALA A 157 -5.68 0.74 -22.24
CA ALA A 157 -6.28 -0.09 -21.17
C ALA A 157 -6.28 -1.59 -21.53
N PHE A 158 -6.55 -1.92 -22.80
CA PHE A 158 -6.53 -3.28 -23.31
C PHE A 158 -5.15 -3.95 -23.18
N ASP A 159 -4.06 -3.20 -23.34
CA ASP A 159 -2.70 -3.76 -23.26
C ASP A 159 -2.37 -4.25 -21.85
N LEU A 160 -2.86 -3.55 -20.80
CA LEU A 160 -2.74 -4.01 -19.41
C LEU A 160 -3.55 -5.28 -19.16
N GLN A 161 -4.79 -5.34 -19.67
CA GLN A 161 -5.63 -6.51 -19.55
C GLN A 161 -5.01 -7.74 -20.26
N ALA A 162 -4.50 -7.52 -21.47
CA ALA A 162 -3.82 -8.58 -22.24
C ALA A 162 -2.57 -9.09 -21.52
N ALA A 163 -1.79 -8.20 -20.89
CA ALA A 163 -0.62 -8.58 -20.10
C ALA A 163 -0.99 -9.39 -18.85
N LEU A 164 -2.11 -9.06 -18.19
CA LEU A 164 -2.62 -9.83 -17.05
C LEU A 164 -3.01 -11.25 -17.47
N VAL A 165 -3.83 -11.36 -18.53
CA VAL A 165 -4.30 -12.64 -19.07
C VAL A 165 -3.14 -13.50 -19.60
N GLY A 166 -2.18 -12.85 -20.27
CA GLY A 166 -1.00 -13.52 -20.84
C GLY A 166 0.00 -14.03 -19.80
N ARG A 167 -0.11 -13.62 -18.53
CA ARG A 167 0.74 -14.05 -17.41
C ARG A 167 2.24 -13.84 -17.62
N ASP A 168 2.62 -13.02 -18.60
CA ASP A 168 4.03 -12.76 -18.91
C ASP A 168 4.53 -11.46 -18.24
N ARG A 169 5.42 -11.63 -17.26
CA ARG A 169 6.05 -10.52 -16.54
C ARG A 169 6.91 -9.65 -17.47
N LYS A 170 7.48 -10.17 -18.53
CA LYS A 170 8.39 -9.45 -19.42
C LYS A 170 7.68 -8.33 -20.18
N VAL A 171 6.40 -8.52 -20.51
CA VAL A 171 5.57 -7.56 -21.24
C VAL A 171 5.32 -6.30 -20.41
N LEU A 172 5.22 -6.40 -19.07
CA LEU A 172 4.93 -5.26 -18.19
C LEU A 172 6.07 -4.22 -18.12
N GLY A 173 7.26 -4.57 -18.55
CA GLY A 173 8.39 -3.65 -18.55
C GLY A 173 8.95 -3.37 -17.15
N ARG A 174 9.38 -2.12 -16.90
CA ARG A 174 10.13 -1.73 -15.71
C ARG A 174 9.24 -1.63 -14.47
N THR A 175 9.69 -2.23 -13.36
CA THR A 175 9.10 -2.03 -12.03
C THR A 175 9.30 -0.58 -11.58
N ALA A 176 8.24 0.09 -11.12
CA ALA A 176 8.33 1.46 -10.61
C ALA A 176 9.27 1.58 -9.39
N ALA A 177 9.84 2.78 -9.17
CA ALA A 177 10.76 3.06 -8.07
C ALA A 177 10.11 2.80 -6.69
N PRO A 178 10.89 2.54 -5.63
CA PRO A 178 10.31 2.31 -4.30
C PRO A 178 9.85 3.59 -3.60
N ASP A 179 10.31 4.77 -4.05
CA ASP A 179 10.17 6.04 -3.33
C ASP A 179 8.72 6.54 -3.23
N GLY A 180 7.91 6.30 -4.25
CA GLY A 180 6.49 6.65 -4.26
C GLY A 180 5.57 5.66 -3.52
N LEU A 181 6.08 4.53 -3.02
CA LEU A 181 5.26 3.45 -2.45
C LEU A 181 5.05 3.60 -0.94
N TYR A 182 3.79 3.55 -0.49
CA TYR A 182 3.36 3.62 0.90
C TYR A 182 2.44 2.46 1.25
N LEU A 183 2.76 1.70 2.31
CA LEU A 183 1.78 0.86 3.01
C LEU A 183 1.01 1.76 3.98
N VAL A 184 -0.28 1.99 3.73
CA VAL A 184 -1.08 2.95 4.50
C VAL A 184 -2.04 2.29 5.47
N ASP A 185 -2.45 1.05 5.19
CA ASP A 185 -3.38 0.34 6.05
C ASP A 185 -3.17 -1.17 6.00
N VAL A 186 -3.42 -1.84 7.14
CA VAL A 186 -3.45 -3.30 7.26
C VAL A 186 -4.67 -3.68 8.08
N GLN A 187 -5.52 -4.54 7.54
CA GLN A 187 -6.76 -4.99 8.17
C GLN A 187 -6.56 -6.30 8.89
N TYR A 188 -7.18 -6.42 10.04
CA TYR A 188 -7.18 -7.62 10.87
C TYR A 188 -8.57 -7.94 11.41
N PRO A 189 -8.91 -9.21 11.67
CA PRO A 189 -10.11 -9.58 12.40
C PRO A 189 -10.08 -9.09 13.86
N ASP A 190 -11.21 -8.54 14.34
CA ASP A 190 -11.31 -7.96 15.68
C ASP A 190 -11.18 -9.01 16.81
N HIS A 191 -11.40 -10.29 16.53
CA HIS A 191 -11.26 -11.36 17.55
C HIS A 191 -9.83 -11.49 18.09
N PHE A 192 -8.82 -10.98 17.37
CA PHE A 192 -7.44 -10.95 17.86
C PHE A 192 -7.20 -9.88 18.94
N LEU A 193 -8.08 -8.86 19.09
CA LEU A 193 -7.96 -7.88 20.15
C LEU A 193 -8.33 -8.53 21.49
N ALA A 194 -7.39 -8.55 22.44
CA ALA A 194 -7.58 -9.23 23.72
C ALA A 194 -8.58 -8.51 24.63
N ASP A 195 -8.55 -7.16 24.63
CA ASP A 195 -9.38 -6.35 25.51
C ASP A 195 -10.75 -6.06 24.90
N ALA A 196 -11.80 -6.15 25.72
CA ALA A 196 -13.19 -5.89 25.27
C ALA A 196 -13.39 -4.45 24.78
N LEU A 197 -12.73 -3.47 25.42
CA LEU A 197 -12.77 -2.07 24.99
C LEU A 197 -12.08 -1.87 23.64
N ASP A 198 -10.97 -2.58 23.40
CA ASP A 198 -10.27 -2.53 22.12
C ASP A 198 -11.12 -3.18 21.02
N ARG A 199 -11.82 -4.29 21.30
CA ARG A 199 -12.77 -4.91 20.34
C ARG A 199 -13.91 -3.99 19.94
N SER A 200 -14.45 -3.20 20.88
CA SER A 200 -15.52 -2.24 20.57
C SER A 200 -15.06 -1.04 19.74
N ALA A 201 -13.79 -0.64 19.89
CA ALA A 201 -13.16 0.44 19.12
C ALA A 201 -12.57 -0.02 17.78
N GLY A 202 -12.35 -1.33 17.60
CA GLY A 202 -11.67 -1.91 16.43
C GLY A 202 -10.20 -1.54 16.29
N TRP A 203 -9.62 -1.94 15.18
CA TRP A 203 -8.24 -1.60 14.84
C TRP A 203 -8.12 -0.11 14.44
N PRO A 204 -7.06 0.58 14.90
CA PRO A 204 -6.85 1.98 14.49
C PRO A 204 -6.71 2.08 12.97
N PRO A 205 -7.37 3.06 12.33
CA PRO A 205 -7.32 3.23 10.88
C PRO A 205 -5.92 3.59 10.40
N GLY A 206 -5.62 3.24 9.16
CA GLY A 206 -4.41 3.67 8.46
C GLY A 206 -4.32 5.19 8.31
N ARG A 207 -3.12 5.68 8.01
CA ARG A 207 -2.85 7.12 7.86
C ARG A 207 -2.35 7.43 6.46
N LEU A 208 -2.84 8.54 5.92
CA LEU A 208 -2.34 9.05 4.64
C LEU A 208 -0.90 9.57 4.77
N PRO A 209 -0.10 9.49 3.69
CA PRO A 209 1.20 10.14 3.64
C PRO A 209 1.11 11.65 3.91
N PRO A 210 2.10 12.28 4.58
CA PRO A 210 2.02 13.68 5.01
C PRO A 210 1.67 14.68 3.91
N MET A 211 2.18 14.49 2.67
CA MET A 211 1.90 15.37 1.55
C MET A 211 0.43 15.33 1.09
N LEU A 212 -0.33 14.32 1.52
CA LEU A 212 -1.74 14.14 1.19
C LEU A 212 -2.68 14.49 2.36
N GLN A 213 -2.19 14.68 3.59
CA GLN A 213 -3.02 14.89 4.79
C GLN A 213 -3.74 16.24 4.83
N HIS A 214 -3.21 17.29 4.19
CA HIS A 214 -3.74 18.65 4.27
C HIS A 214 -4.74 19.00 3.16
N ARG A 215 -5.20 18.05 2.38
CA ARG A 215 -6.16 18.30 1.29
C ARG A 215 -7.52 17.73 1.65
N HIS A 216 -8.43 18.60 2.09
CA HIS A 216 -9.80 18.30 2.55
C HIS A 216 -10.67 17.41 1.65
N SER A 217 -10.22 17.08 0.44
CA SER A 217 -10.94 16.18 -0.48
C SER A 217 -10.53 14.71 -0.35
N LEU A 218 -9.55 14.38 0.49
CA LEU A 218 -9.05 13.01 0.68
C LEU A 218 -9.77 12.22 1.79
N ASP A 219 -10.49 12.90 2.68
CA ASP A 219 -11.20 12.30 3.79
C ASP A 219 -12.43 11.46 3.36
N ARG A 220 -12.67 11.38 2.05
CA ARG A 220 -13.74 10.58 1.44
C ARG A 220 -13.25 9.48 0.50
N LEU A 221 -11.99 9.05 0.67
CA LEU A 221 -11.46 7.88 -0.02
C LEU A 221 -11.79 6.60 0.72
#